data_493651425d128d7e4ceca0280dd3634e
#
_entry.id   493651425d128d7e4ceca0280dd3634e
#
_cell.length_a   1.000
_cell.length_b   1.000
_cell.length_c   1.000
_cell.angle_alpha   90.00
_cell.angle_beta   90.00
_cell.angle_gamma   90.00
#
_symmetry.space_group_name_H-M   'P 1'
#
loop_
_entity.id
_entity.type
_entity.pdbx_description
1 polymer ?
#
loop_
_entity_poly.entity_id
_entity_poly.type
_entity_poly.pdbx_seq_one_letter_code
_entity_poly.pdbx_strand_id
1 'polypeptide(L)'
;AVLAPAHPLAQQAALTLQQLVGGPLLLREPGSTAREVLEHACAEQGLALHPAWESVSTAALVQAAAQQLGVAILPEQLAAADARTGLVCTRPIRDAAMTRRHVVAWHKEKYLTASMRRFITLCHSAAEEVEKQ
;
A
#
# COMPACT_ATOMS: atom_id res chain seq x y z
N ALA A 1 -3.39 -2.73 5.47
CA ALA A 1 -3.63 -4.17 5.27
C ALA A 1 -4.95 -4.37 4.53
N VAL A 2 -4.97 -5.28 3.57
CA VAL A 2 -6.14 -5.67 2.75
C VAL A 2 -6.43 -7.15 3.00
N LEU A 3 -7.66 -7.48 3.38
CA LEU A 3 -8.03 -8.82 3.81
C LEU A 3 -9.51 -9.11 3.49
N ALA A 4 -9.88 -10.38 3.47
CA ALA A 4 -11.28 -10.76 3.33
C ALA A 4 -12.12 -10.24 4.50
N PRO A 5 -13.38 -9.84 4.31
CA PRO A 5 -14.27 -9.41 5.40
C PRO A 5 -14.46 -10.48 6.49
N ALA A 6 -14.38 -11.76 6.12
CA ALA A 6 -14.48 -12.88 7.05
C ALA A 6 -13.17 -13.24 7.78
N HIS A 7 -12.06 -12.56 7.47
CA HIS A 7 -10.78 -12.82 8.11
C HIS A 7 -10.81 -12.42 9.60
N PRO A 8 -10.23 -13.20 10.53
CA PRO A 8 -10.27 -12.88 11.97
C PRO A 8 -9.77 -11.48 12.31
N LEU A 9 -8.71 -11.01 11.64
CA LEU A 9 -8.16 -9.66 11.84
C LEU A 9 -9.08 -8.55 11.31
N ALA A 10 -10.07 -8.85 10.47
CA ALA A 10 -11.01 -7.88 9.95
C ALA A 10 -11.92 -7.26 11.04
N GLN A 11 -12.06 -7.93 12.18
CA GLN A 11 -12.85 -7.44 13.31
C GLN A 11 -12.13 -6.34 14.11
N GLN A 12 -10.84 -6.14 13.88
CA GLN A 12 -10.06 -5.11 14.57
C GLN A 12 -10.11 -3.79 13.80
N ALA A 13 -10.13 -2.68 14.50
CA ALA A 13 -10.12 -1.34 13.89
C ALA A 13 -8.77 -1.00 13.24
N ALA A 14 -7.67 -1.50 13.79
CA ALA A 14 -6.31 -1.34 13.29
C ALA A 14 -5.44 -2.54 13.67
N LEU A 15 -4.41 -2.82 12.89
CA LEU A 15 -3.52 -3.97 13.05
C LEU A 15 -2.11 -3.53 13.46
N THR A 16 -1.33 -4.45 14.02
CA THR A 16 0.10 -4.26 14.27
C THR A 16 0.94 -5.08 13.30
N LEU A 17 2.19 -4.69 13.09
CA LEU A 17 3.14 -5.46 12.28
C LEU A 17 3.32 -6.87 12.84
N GLN A 18 3.39 -7.01 14.18
CA GLN A 18 3.51 -8.32 14.84
C GLN A 18 2.34 -9.26 14.49
N GLN A 19 1.11 -8.74 14.43
CA GLN A 19 -0.05 -9.53 14.02
C GLN A 19 0.02 -9.97 12.57
N LEU A 20 0.53 -9.09 11.71
CA LEU A 20 0.64 -9.34 10.27
C LEU A 20 1.69 -10.40 9.95
N VAL A 21 2.89 -10.29 10.55
CA VAL A 21 3.97 -11.27 10.31
C VAL A 21 3.69 -12.65 10.91
N GLY A 22 2.73 -12.75 11.81
CA GLY A 22 2.26 -14.00 12.40
C GLY A 22 1.38 -14.86 11.49
N GLY A 23 0.98 -14.34 10.32
CA GLY A 23 0.11 -15.02 9.35
C GLY A 23 0.67 -14.98 7.92
N PRO A 24 -0.06 -15.59 6.98
CA PRO A 24 0.36 -15.59 5.58
C PRO A 24 0.24 -14.18 4.98
N LEU A 25 1.37 -13.64 4.51
CA LEU A 25 1.44 -12.34 3.86
C LEU A 25 1.49 -12.46 2.34
N LEU A 26 0.70 -11.62 1.68
CA LEU A 26 0.63 -11.49 0.23
C LEU A 26 1.27 -10.15 -0.15
N LEU A 27 2.43 -10.17 -0.75
CA LEU A 27 3.24 -8.97 -0.91
C LEU A 27 3.54 -8.67 -2.38
N ARG A 28 3.85 -7.41 -2.64
CA ARG A 28 4.45 -7.02 -3.90
C ARG A 28 5.84 -7.64 -4.03
N GLU A 29 6.31 -7.71 -5.25
CA GLU A 29 7.65 -8.17 -5.62
C GLU A 29 8.74 -7.37 -4.88
N PRO A 30 9.93 -7.96 -4.64
CA PRO A 30 11.08 -7.23 -4.12
C PRO A 30 11.44 -6.02 -5.00
N GLY A 31 11.80 -4.91 -4.38
CA GLY A 31 12.11 -3.64 -5.07
C GLY A 31 10.88 -2.76 -5.35
N SER A 32 9.66 -3.21 -5.07
CA SER A 32 8.52 -2.30 -5.08
C SER A 32 8.52 -1.40 -3.85
N THR A 33 8.24 -0.11 -4.02
CA THR A 33 8.22 0.86 -2.91
C THR A 33 7.29 0.45 -1.77
N ALA A 34 6.15 -0.18 -2.07
CA ALA A 34 5.24 -0.66 -1.02
C ALA A 34 5.87 -1.78 -0.18
N ARG A 35 6.65 -2.66 -0.83
CA ARG A 35 7.40 -3.72 -0.16
C ARG A 35 8.53 -3.15 0.69
N GLU A 36 9.33 -2.23 0.14
CA GLU A 36 10.46 -1.60 0.84
C GLU A 36 10.02 -0.87 2.11
N VAL A 37 8.91 -0.12 2.06
CA VAL A 37 8.35 0.55 3.24
C VAL A 37 7.98 -0.46 4.34
N LEU A 38 7.37 -1.58 3.97
CA LEU A 38 7.02 -2.64 4.93
C LEU A 38 8.27 -3.32 5.50
N GLU A 39 9.24 -3.66 4.65
CA GLU A 39 10.50 -4.28 5.07
C GLU A 39 11.25 -3.40 6.06
N HIS A 40 11.32 -2.10 5.78
CA HIS A 40 11.95 -1.14 6.68
C HIS A 40 11.23 -1.08 8.03
N ALA A 41 9.91 -0.95 8.02
CA ALA A 41 9.10 -0.91 9.24
C ALA A 41 9.22 -2.19 10.08
N CYS A 42 9.27 -3.36 9.44
CA CYS A 42 9.50 -4.63 10.12
C CYS A 42 10.91 -4.70 10.72
N ALA A 43 11.93 -4.27 9.97
CA ALA A 43 13.32 -4.26 10.42
C ALA A 43 13.53 -3.36 11.65
N GLU A 44 12.89 -2.18 11.70
CA GLU A 44 12.94 -1.28 12.85
C GLU A 44 12.39 -1.93 14.14
N GLN A 45 11.46 -2.87 14.00
CA GLN A 45 10.88 -3.62 15.13
C GLN A 45 11.53 -5.01 15.34
N GLY A 46 12.57 -5.34 14.58
CA GLY A 46 13.25 -6.65 14.65
C GLY A 46 12.36 -7.81 14.18
N LEU A 47 11.37 -7.54 13.33
CA LEU A 47 10.45 -8.55 12.79
C LEU A 47 10.96 -9.11 11.48
N ALA A 48 10.98 -10.44 11.36
CA ALA A 48 11.30 -11.12 10.11
C ALA A 48 10.06 -11.17 9.21
N LEU A 49 10.25 -10.84 7.92
CA LEU A 49 9.20 -10.82 6.91
C LEU A 49 9.30 -12.08 6.03
N HIS A 50 8.29 -12.92 6.07
CA HIS A 50 8.20 -14.15 5.27
C HIS A 50 6.93 -14.13 4.43
N PRO A 51 6.98 -13.68 3.16
CA PRO A 51 5.80 -13.69 2.31
C PRO A 51 5.38 -15.12 1.98
N ALA A 52 4.10 -15.40 2.09
CA ALA A 52 3.51 -16.66 1.62
C ALA A 52 3.34 -16.65 0.10
N TRP A 53 3.13 -15.48 -0.48
CA TRP A 53 3.01 -15.28 -1.93
C TRP A 53 3.45 -13.88 -2.34
N GLU A 54 4.05 -13.79 -3.53
CA GLU A 54 4.52 -12.54 -4.13
C GLU A 54 3.94 -12.35 -5.53
N SER A 55 3.60 -11.11 -5.88
CA SER A 55 3.07 -10.79 -7.22
C SER A 55 3.37 -9.35 -7.61
N VAL A 56 3.67 -9.14 -8.89
CA VAL A 56 3.73 -7.81 -9.52
C VAL A 56 2.32 -7.22 -9.75
N SER A 57 1.28 -8.06 -9.73
CA SER A 57 -0.09 -7.66 -9.95
C SER A 57 -0.81 -7.33 -8.64
N THR A 58 -1.12 -6.05 -8.43
CA THR A 58 -1.96 -5.62 -7.29
C THR A 58 -3.33 -6.29 -7.32
N ALA A 59 -3.96 -6.40 -8.49
CA ALA A 59 -5.26 -7.05 -8.62
C ALA A 59 -5.21 -8.52 -8.19
N ALA A 60 -4.14 -9.26 -8.54
CA ALA A 60 -3.97 -10.64 -8.10
C ALA A 60 -3.85 -10.74 -6.58
N LEU A 61 -3.12 -9.81 -5.92
CA LEU A 61 -2.99 -9.78 -4.46
C LEU A 61 -4.33 -9.47 -3.78
N VAL A 62 -5.13 -8.54 -4.33
CA VAL A 62 -6.48 -8.24 -3.81
C VAL A 62 -7.38 -9.47 -3.93
N GLN A 63 -7.38 -10.14 -5.08
CA GLN A 63 -8.17 -11.36 -5.29
C GLN A 63 -7.74 -12.49 -4.35
N ALA A 64 -6.44 -12.68 -4.16
CA ALA A 64 -5.91 -13.68 -3.21
C ALA A 64 -6.34 -13.38 -1.76
N ALA A 65 -6.31 -12.11 -1.36
CA ALA A 65 -6.80 -11.69 -0.04
C ALA A 65 -8.31 -11.94 0.10
N ALA A 66 -9.11 -11.63 -0.93
CA ALA A 66 -10.55 -11.91 -0.96
C ALA A 66 -10.86 -13.40 -0.79
N GLN A 67 -10.01 -14.29 -1.34
CA GLN A 67 -10.11 -15.75 -1.20
C GLN A 67 -9.49 -16.30 0.10
N GLN A 68 -9.16 -15.43 1.05
CA GLN A 68 -8.59 -15.79 2.36
C GLN A 68 -7.23 -16.54 2.27
N LEU A 69 -6.46 -16.33 1.21
CA LEU A 69 -5.11 -16.90 1.09
C LEU A 69 -4.09 -16.19 1.99
N GLY A 70 -4.43 -15.04 2.54
CA GLY A 70 -3.59 -14.25 3.43
C GLY A 70 -4.00 -12.79 3.50
N VAL A 71 -3.15 -11.97 4.08
CA VAL A 71 -3.31 -10.52 4.19
C VAL A 71 -2.38 -9.83 3.21
N ALA A 72 -2.94 -9.01 2.31
CA ALA A 72 -2.14 -8.23 1.39
C ALA A 72 -1.78 -6.87 2.00
N ILE A 73 -0.52 -6.44 1.81
CA ILE A 73 -0.06 -5.12 2.23
C ILE A 73 0.09 -4.24 0.99
N LEU A 74 -0.83 -3.32 0.86
CA LEU A 74 -0.97 -2.44 -0.31
C LEU A 74 -1.33 -1.01 0.13
N PRO A 75 -0.99 0.01 -0.66
CA PRO A 75 -1.59 1.34 -0.51
C PRO A 75 -3.12 1.26 -0.56
N GLU A 76 -3.78 1.92 0.36
CA GLU A 76 -5.24 1.86 0.51
C GLU A 76 -5.99 2.21 -0.79
N GLN A 77 -5.52 3.23 -1.51
CA GLN A 77 -6.12 3.67 -2.77
C GLN A 77 -6.20 2.56 -3.83
N LEU A 78 -5.25 1.60 -3.81
CA LEU A 78 -5.22 0.50 -4.79
C LEU A 78 -6.26 -0.58 -4.49
N ALA A 79 -6.81 -0.64 -3.29
CA ALA A 79 -7.87 -1.56 -2.90
C ALA A 79 -9.22 -0.85 -2.66
N ALA A 80 -9.28 0.48 -2.79
CA ALA A 80 -10.45 1.27 -2.42
C ALA A 80 -11.71 0.89 -3.21
N ALA A 81 -11.60 0.56 -4.49
CA ALA A 81 -12.73 0.14 -5.31
C ALA A 81 -13.29 -1.22 -4.82
N ASP A 82 -12.42 -2.19 -4.59
CA ASP A 82 -12.79 -3.52 -4.12
C ASP A 82 -13.33 -3.49 -2.68
N ALA A 83 -12.80 -2.60 -1.84
CA ALA A 83 -13.31 -2.38 -0.49
C ALA A 83 -14.73 -1.78 -0.50
N ARG A 84 -15.03 -0.86 -1.41
CA ARG A 84 -16.39 -0.28 -1.55
C ARG A 84 -17.42 -1.31 -2.00
N THR A 85 -17.02 -2.30 -2.79
CA THR A 85 -17.92 -3.40 -3.21
C THR A 85 -18.07 -4.49 -2.15
N GLY A 86 -17.30 -4.41 -1.06
CA GLY A 86 -17.31 -5.43 -0.01
C GLY A 86 -16.53 -6.70 -0.36
N LEU A 87 -15.79 -6.71 -1.47
CA LEU A 87 -14.95 -7.84 -1.85
C LEU A 87 -13.82 -8.07 -0.84
N VAL A 88 -13.23 -6.98 -0.35
CA VAL A 88 -12.21 -6.96 0.71
C VAL A 88 -12.54 -5.88 1.73
N CYS A 89 -11.86 -5.88 2.85
CA CYS A 89 -11.82 -4.74 3.77
C CYS A 89 -10.38 -4.26 3.95
N THR A 90 -10.22 -2.98 4.32
CA THR A 90 -8.92 -2.39 4.64
C THR A 90 -8.80 -2.12 6.14
N ARG A 91 -7.60 -2.26 6.67
CA ARG A 91 -7.26 -1.91 8.05
C ARG A 91 -5.93 -1.16 8.10
N PRO A 92 -5.86 -0.03 8.79
CA PRO A 92 -4.60 0.67 8.98
C PRO A 92 -3.65 -0.14 9.85
N ILE A 93 -2.35 0.08 9.66
CA ILE A 93 -1.29 -0.44 10.53
C ILE A 93 -0.93 0.67 11.50
N ARG A 94 -1.09 0.43 12.80
CA ARG A 94 -1.05 1.49 13.83
C ARG A 94 0.32 1.72 14.46
N ASP A 95 1.23 0.76 14.37
CA ASP A 95 2.52 0.74 15.04
C ASP A 95 3.70 1.00 14.09
N ALA A 96 3.40 1.46 12.87
CA ALA A 96 4.41 1.86 11.89
C ALA A 96 3.91 2.99 11.00
N ALA A 97 4.78 3.96 10.73
CA ALA A 97 4.53 5.05 9.78
C ALA A 97 4.76 4.55 8.35
N MET A 98 3.75 3.90 7.76
CA MET A 98 3.82 3.34 6.42
C MET A 98 3.37 4.34 5.35
N THR A 99 4.05 5.48 5.30
CA THR A 99 3.76 6.52 4.33
C THR A 99 4.79 6.53 3.20
N ARG A 100 4.34 6.91 2.01
CA ARG A 100 5.23 7.17 0.87
C ARG A 100 4.89 8.54 0.27
N ARG A 101 5.91 9.21 -0.22
CA ARG A 101 5.77 10.49 -0.90
C ARG A 101 5.93 10.30 -2.40
N HIS A 102 4.98 10.80 -3.18
CA HIS A 102 5.16 10.95 -4.61
C HIS A 102 5.80 12.31 -4.88
N VAL A 103 6.79 12.33 -5.75
CA VAL A 103 7.49 13.56 -6.12
C VAL A 103 7.59 13.69 -7.63
N VAL A 104 7.55 14.92 -8.12
CA VAL A 104 7.95 15.24 -9.49
C VAL A 104 9.34 15.83 -9.41
N ALA A 105 10.31 15.23 -10.11
CA ALA A 105 11.69 15.67 -10.10
C ALA A 105 12.16 15.95 -11.55
N TRP A 106 13.00 16.97 -11.71
CA TRP A 106 13.67 17.26 -12.98
C TRP A 106 15.07 17.80 -12.72
N HIS A 107 15.92 17.71 -13.75
CA HIS A 107 17.27 18.26 -13.65
C HIS A 107 17.20 19.78 -13.52
N LYS A 108 18.00 20.37 -12.64
CA LYS A 108 17.98 21.82 -12.32
C LYS A 108 18.17 22.73 -13.54
N GLU A 109 18.93 22.27 -14.53
CA GLU A 109 19.21 23.03 -15.78
C GLU A 109 18.24 22.67 -16.92
N LYS A 110 17.23 21.83 -16.66
CA LYS A 110 16.25 21.46 -17.67
C LYS A 110 15.34 22.64 -17.99
N TYR A 111 15.33 23.04 -19.26
CA TYR A 111 14.33 23.99 -19.75
C TYR A 111 12.93 23.36 -19.67
N LEU A 112 12.07 23.97 -18.88
CA LEU A 112 10.69 23.52 -18.72
C LEU A 112 9.82 24.15 -19.82
N THR A 113 9.34 23.33 -20.75
CA THR A 113 8.35 23.75 -21.76
C THR A 113 7.02 24.11 -21.10
N ALA A 114 6.13 24.79 -21.82
CA ALA A 114 4.80 25.12 -21.35
C ALA A 114 4.01 23.86 -20.95
N SER A 115 4.11 22.77 -21.73
CA SER A 115 3.46 21.49 -21.43
C SER A 115 3.99 20.85 -20.14
N MET A 116 5.30 20.89 -19.92
CA MET A 116 5.90 20.37 -18.68
C MET A 116 5.44 21.16 -17.46
N ARG A 117 5.41 22.50 -17.55
CA ARG A 117 4.87 23.34 -16.47
C ARG A 117 3.40 23.01 -16.17
N ARG A 118 2.58 22.87 -17.22
CA ARG A 118 1.17 22.49 -17.06
C ARG A 118 1.02 21.12 -16.41
N PHE A 119 1.83 20.14 -16.78
CA PHE A 119 1.83 18.83 -16.14
C PHE A 119 2.18 18.92 -14.65
N ILE A 120 3.22 19.68 -14.28
CA ILE A 120 3.60 19.89 -12.87
C ILE A 120 2.43 20.52 -12.08
N THR A 121 1.78 21.54 -12.66
CA THR A 121 0.60 22.17 -12.03
C THR A 121 -0.52 21.17 -11.82
N LEU A 122 -0.81 20.30 -12.79
CA LEU A 122 -1.83 19.25 -12.66
C LEU A 122 -1.47 18.23 -11.55
N CYS A 123 -0.19 17.87 -11.44
CA CYS A 123 0.26 16.99 -10.35
C CYS A 123 0.04 17.61 -8.96
N HIS A 124 0.31 18.91 -8.81
CA HIS A 124 0.04 19.62 -7.55
C HIS A 124 -1.45 19.67 -7.22
N SER A 125 -2.30 20.06 -8.20
CA SER A 125 -3.76 20.09 -8.00
C SER A 125 -4.32 18.72 -7.61
N ALA A 126 -3.87 17.66 -8.28
CA ALA A 126 -4.29 16.29 -7.95
C ALA A 126 -3.86 15.86 -6.54
N ALA A 127 -2.68 16.29 -6.08
CA ALA A 127 -2.21 16.01 -4.73
C ALA A 127 -3.08 16.70 -3.66
N GLU A 128 -3.46 17.97 -3.88
CA GLU A 128 -4.33 18.73 -2.98
C GLU A 128 -5.75 18.14 -2.86
N GLU A 129 -6.25 17.50 -3.92
CA GLU A 129 -7.55 16.81 -3.90
C GLU A 129 -7.51 15.53 -3.05
N VAL A 130 -6.39 14.82 -3.07
CA VAL A 130 -6.19 13.59 -2.26
C VAL A 130 -6.04 13.91 -0.77
N GLU A 131 -5.37 15.02 -0.40
CA GLU A 131 -5.21 15.44 1.00
C GLU A 131 -6.52 15.90 1.66
N LYS A 132 -7.56 16.21 0.87
CA LYS A 132 -8.87 16.68 1.36
C LYS A 132 -9.89 15.55 1.57
N GLN A 133 -9.55 14.30 1.24
CA GLN A 133 -10.41 13.13 1.40
C GLN A 133 -10.01 12.31 2.63
#